data_4fd4d136ca43153275e3cab1d457f9e0
#
_entry.id   4fd4d136ca43153275e3cab1d457f9e0
#
_cell.length_a   1.000
_cell.length_b   1.000
_cell.length_c   1.000
_cell.angle_alpha   90.00
_cell.angle_beta   90.00
_cell.angle_gamma   90.00
#
_symmetry.space_group_name_H-M   'P 1'
#
loop_
_entity.id
_entity.type
_entity.pdbx_description
1 polymer ?
#
loop_
_entity_poly.entity_id
_entity_poly.type
_entity_poly.pdbx_seq_one_letter_code
_entity_poly.pdbx_strand_id
1 'polypeptide(L)'
;RENTTTENKVVGTGLGLPIVKSMIELMGGNIQVESTQGTGTKFTVTVSLTIASKEDVYKEPEQKRISDGDRKKDIRILLAEDNELNAEIAIELLTEAGFHVERVADGQECCEQMKEMAEGYYDLILMDIQMPNLNGYEATKKIRQMDNQKKASIPIIAMTANAFAEDKEMTRKMGMNAHIAKPIDVELLISTIEKYT
;
A
#
# COMPACT_ATOMS: atom_id res chain seq x y z
N ARG A 1 -10.37 -28.32 -16.71
CA ARG A 1 -9.66 -28.39 -15.42
C ARG A 1 -8.83 -29.66 -15.42
N GLU A 2 -7.51 -29.57 -15.48
CA GLU A 2 -6.64 -30.72 -15.29
C GLU A 2 -6.38 -30.93 -13.80
N ASN A 3 -6.60 -32.17 -13.36
CA ASN A 3 -6.14 -32.64 -12.05
C ASN A 3 -4.67 -33.02 -12.20
N THR A 4 -3.74 -32.11 -11.95
CA THR A 4 -2.35 -32.46 -11.71
C THR A 4 -2.19 -32.81 -10.24
N THR A 5 -1.87 -34.09 -9.98
CA THR A 5 -1.44 -34.61 -8.69
C THR A 5 -0.09 -34.04 -8.30
N THR A 6 -0.08 -32.89 -7.67
CA THR A 6 1.02 -32.41 -6.85
C THR A 6 0.46 -31.89 -5.53
N GLU A 7 1.04 -32.28 -4.42
CA GLU A 7 0.56 -32.23 -3.04
C GLU A 7 0.36 -30.82 -2.43
N ASN A 8 -0.09 -29.84 -3.19
CA ASN A 8 -0.59 -28.59 -2.65
C ASN A 8 -1.97 -28.30 -3.23
N LYS A 9 -3.00 -28.72 -2.50
CA LYS A 9 -4.41 -28.40 -2.79
C LYS A 9 -4.69 -26.92 -2.57
N VAL A 10 -4.18 -26.03 -3.40
CA VAL A 10 -4.77 -24.72 -3.55
C VAL A 10 -5.98 -24.87 -4.47
N VAL A 11 -7.15 -25.03 -3.87
CA VAL A 11 -8.43 -25.06 -4.59
C VAL A 11 -8.71 -23.65 -5.07
N GLY A 12 -8.19 -23.29 -6.25
CA GLY A 12 -8.54 -22.04 -6.91
C GLY A 12 -10.03 -22.00 -7.22
N THR A 13 -10.73 -20.94 -6.87
CA THR A 13 -12.18 -20.72 -7.08
C THR A 13 -12.59 -20.77 -8.55
N GLY A 14 -11.65 -20.73 -9.50
CA GLY A 14 -11.89 -20.69 -10.94
C GLY A 14 -12.44 -19.35 -11.42
N LEU A 15 -12.53 -18.33 -10.56
CA LEU A 15 -13.08 -17.01 -10.88
C LEU A 15 -12.08 -16.05 -11.53
N GLY A 16 -10.77 -16.34 -11.48
CA GLY A 16 -9.74 -15.42 -11.96
C GLY A 16 -9.87 -15.08 -13.44
N LEU A 17 -9.97 -16.08 -14.32
CA LEU A 17 -10.11 -15.86 -15.77
C LEU A 17 -11.40 -15.15 -16.19
N PRO A 18 -12.58 -15.50 -15.65
CA PRO A 18 -13.79 -14.71 -15.89
C PRO A 18 -13.67 -13.25 -15.48
N ILE A 19 -13.06 -12.94 -14.34
CA ILE A 19 -12.82 -11.56 -13.91
C ILE A 19 -11.90 -10.83 -14.88
N VAL A 20 -10.76 -11.43 -15.23
CA VAL A 20 -9.81 -10.84 -16.20
C VAL A 20 -10.50 -10.58 -17.55
N LYS A 21 -11.32 -11.51 -18.04
CA LYS A 21 -12.09 -11.34 -19.27
C LYS A 21 -13.03 -10.14 -19.17
N SER A 22 -13.81 -10.04 -18.10
CA SER A 22 -14.74 -8.90 -17.90
C SER A 22 -13.99 -7.56 -17.84
N MET A 23 -12.83 -7.49 -17.19
CA MET A 23 -12.03 -6.28 -17.12
C MET A 23 -11.54 -5.85 -18.51
N ILE A 24 -11.05 -6.81 -19.33
CA ILE A 24 -10.58 -6.53 -20.68
C ILE A 24 -11.73 -6.07 -21.58
N GLU A 25 -12.91 -6.69 -21.46
CA GLU A 25 -14.13 -6.29 -22.18
C GLU A 25 -14.59 -4.87 -21.81
N LEU A 26 -14.53 -4.51 -20.50
CA LEU A 26 -14.81 -3.14 -20.04
C LEU A 26 -13.83 -2.11 -20.62
N MET A 27 -12.58 -2.50 -20.90
CA MET A 27 -11.58 -1.67 -21.57
C MET A 27 -11.76 -1.63 -23.09
N GLY A 28 -12.84 -2.22 -23.63
CA GLY A 28 -13.08 -2.33 -25.08
C GLY A 28 -12.12 -3.28 -25.78
N GLY A 29 -11.49 -4.19 -25.05
CA GLY A 29 -10.50 -5.14 -25.54
C GLY A 29 -11.05 -6.55 -25.74
N ASN A 30 -10.17 -7.46 -26.12
CA ASN A 30 -10.45 -8.88 -26.30
C ASN A 30 -9.31 -9.73 -25.74
N ILE A 31 -9.65 -10.93 -25.22
CA ILE A 31 -8.70 -11.93 -24.75
C ILE A 31 -8.89 -13.25 -25.50
N GLN A 32 -7.80 -13.82 -25.98
CA GLN A 32 -7.75 -15.12 -26.63
C GLN A 32 -6.84 -16.05 -25.85
N VAL A 33 -7.16 -17.34 -25.85
CA VAL A 33 -6.36 -18.38 -25.20
C VAL A 33 -6.10 -19.52 -26.16
N GLU A 34 -4.84 -19.91 -26.27
CA GLU A 34 -4.37 -21.09 -27.00
C GLU A 34 -3.67 -21.99 -25.98
N SER A 35 -4.10 -23.25 -25.85
CA SER A 35 -3.53 -24.18 -24.88
C SER A 35 -3.39 -25.56 -25.49
N THR A 36 -2.22 -26.17 -25.29
CA THR A 36 -1.94 -27.54 -25.67
C THR A 36 -1.40 -28.30 -24.48
N GLN A 37 -2.04 -29.40 -24.12
CA GLN A 37 -1.64 -30.23 -23.00
C GLN A 37 -0.18 -30.67 -23.11
N GLY A 38 0.62 -30.48 -22.07
CA GLY A 38 2.04 -30.80 -22.02
C GLY A 38 2.97 -29.78 -22.72
N THR A 39 2.42 -28.79 -23.43
CA THR A 39 3.20 -27.76 -24.14
C THR A 39 3.08 -26.38 -23.46
N GLY A 40 1.92 -26.07 -22.88
CA GLY A 40 1.67 -24.82 -22.18
C GLY A 40 0.45 -24.06 -22.68
N THR A 41 0.26 -22.86 -22.13
CA THR A 41 -0.88 -21.99 -22.45
C THR A 41 -0.38 -20.60 -22.84
N LYS A 42 -0.92 -20.04 -23.92
CA LYS A 42 -0.68 -18.68 -24.38
C LYS A 42 -1.96 -17.87 -24.26
N PHE A 43 -1.87 -16.73 -23.57
CA PHE A 43 -2.92 -15.72 -23.53
C PHE A 43 -2.52 -14.54 -24.40
N THR A 44 -3.43 -14.10 -25.26
CA THR A 44 -3.25 -12.90 -26.07
C THR A 44 -4.34 -11.88 -25.70
N VAL A 45 -3.93 -10.73 -25.19
CA VAL A 45 -4.83 -9.62 -24.84
C VAL A 45 -4.63 -8.51 -25.84
N THR A 46 -5.74 -8.00 -26.40
CA THR A 46 -5.74 -6.87 -27.31
C THR A 46 -6.64 -5.78 -26.73
N VAL A 47 -6.10 -4.59 -26.50
CA VAL A 47 -6.84 -3.41 -26.06
C VAL A 47 -6.50 -2.23 -26.97
N SER A 48 -7.51 -1.39 -27.25
CA SER A 48 -7.32 -0.16 -28.01
C SER A 48 -7.08 0.99 -27.06
N LEU A 49 -5.91 1.61 -27.13
CA LEU A 49 -5.56 2.75 -26.31
C LEU A 49 -5.45 4.00 -27.18
N THR A 50 -5.90 5.14 -26.66
CA THR A 50 -5.68 6.44 -27.29
C THR A 50 -4.21 6.81 -27.16
N ILE A 51 -3.56 7.18 -28.25
CA ILE A 51 -2.19 7.69 -28.18
C ILE A 51 -2.24 9.07 -27.55
N ALA A 52 -1.58 9.25 -26.41
CA ALA A 52 -1.43 10.53 -25.77
C ALA A 52 -0.66 11.50 -26.70
N SER A 53 -1.10 12.77 -26.76
CA SER A 53 -0.33 13.80 -27.46
C SER A 53 0.99 14.07 -26.71
N LYS A 54 1.99 14.65 -27.42
CA LYS A 54 3.22 15.07 -26.71
C LYS A 54 2.95 16.06 -25.58
N GLU A 55 1.89 16.83 -25.69
CA GLU A 55 1.44 17.79 -24.66
C GLU A 55 0.81 17.12 -23.44
N ASP A 56 0.20 15.94 -23.63
CA ASP A 56 -0.35 15.15 -22.54
C ASP A 56 0.73 14.35 -21.78
N VAL A 57 1.81 13.97 -22.48
CA VAL A 57 2.94 13.20 -21.91
C VAL A 57 3.92 14.14 -21.16
N TYR A 58 3.99 15.41 -21.55
CA TYR A 58 4.86 16.43 -20.94
C TYR A 58 4.11 17.44 -20.05
N LYS A 59 2.94 17.11 -19.54
CA LYS A 59 2.61 17.65 -18.22
C LYS A 59 3.50 16.89 -17.23
N GLU A 60 4.77 17.30 -17.14
CA GLU A 60 5.45 17.22 -15.86
C GLU A 60 4.42 17.70 -14.84
N PRO A 61 4.08 16.92 -13.78
CA PRO A 61 3.40 17.52 -12.66
C PRO A 61 4.23 18.76 -12.39
N GLU A 62 3.60 19.95 -12.45
CA GLU A 62 4.29 21.16 -12.03
C GLU A 62 4.93 20.79 -10.70
N GLN A 63 6.23 20.48 -10.77
CA GLN A 63 7.05 20.51 -9.59
C GLN A 63 6.84 21.94 -9.10
N LYS A 64 5.86 22.13 -8.22
CA LYS A 64 5.91 23.23 -7.30
C LYS A 64 7.32 23.13 -6.76
N ARG A 65 8.22 23.93 -7.33
CA ARG A 65 9.52 24.19 -6.74
C ARG A 65 9.18 24.63 -5.35
N ILE A 66 9.27 23.67 -4.43
CA ILE A 66 9.18 23.94 -3.01
C ILE A 66 10.26 24.97 -2.81
N SER A 67 9.82 26.18 -2.54
CA SER A 67 10.70 27.33 -2.30
C SER A 67 11.72 26.87 -1.25
N ASP A 68 12.97 27.06 -1.56
CA ASP A 68 14.19 26.70 -0.83
C ASP A 68 14.28 27.46 0.52
N GLY A 69 13.22 27.43 1.31
CA GLY A 69 13.04 28.23 2.53
C GLY A 69 12.56 27.49 3.78
N ASP A 70 11.82 26.39 3.63
CA ASP A 70 11.45 25.56 4.75
C ASP A 70 12.22 24.24 4.70
N ARG A 71 13.20 24.08 5.59
CA ARG A 71 13.79 22.76 5.88
C ARG A 71 12.63 21.86 6.23
N LYS A 72 12.24 20.95 5.30
CA LYS A 72 11.38 19.83 5.64
C LYS A 72 12.00 19.22 6.89
N LYS A 73 11.26 19.18 8.00
CA LYS A 73 11.65 18.45 9.20
C LYS A 73 12.16 17.10 8.73
N ASP A 74 13.19 16.61 9.38
CA ASP A 74 13.78 15.27 9.18
C ASP A 74 12.75 14.22 9.62
N ILE A 75 11.64 14.10 8.86
CA ILE A 75 10.46 13.28 9.21
C ILE A 75 10.82 11.82 9.04
N ARG A 76 10.72 11.06 10.12
CA ARG A 76 10.97 9.63 10.17
C ARG A 76 9.69 8.84 10.24
N ILE A 77 9.50 7.97 9.27
CA ILE A 77 8.29 7.16 9.10
C ILE A 77 8.62 5.70 9.37
N LEU A 78 7.84 5.06 10.23
CA LEU A 78 7.86 3.62 10.39
C LEU A 78 6.80 3.01 9.47
N LEU A 79 7.23 2.22 8.48
CA LEU A 79 6.37 1.55 7.52
C LEU A 79 6.17 0.09 7.92
N ALA A 80 4.96 -0.31 8.29
CA ALA A 80 4.57 -1.70 8.51
C ALA A 80 3.85 -2.24 7.26
N GLU A 81 4.52 -3.10 6.51
CA GLU A 81 4.05 -3.69 5.24
C GLU A 81 4.70 -5.07 5.08
N ASP A 82 3.90 -6.14 4.95
CA ASP A 82 4.39 -7.51 4.84
C ASP A 82 4.89 -7.85 3.43
N ASN A 83 4.30 -7.28 2.41
CA ASN A 83 4.71 -7.50 1.03
C ASN A 83 5.97 -6.68 0.70
N GLU A 84 7.06 -7.38 0.39
CA GLU A 84 8.36 -6.77 0.12
C GLU A 84 8.33 -5.79 -1.06
N LEU A 85 7.66 -6.16 -2.16
CA LEU A 85 7.55 -5.32 -3.34
C LEU A 85 6.73 -4.03 -3.06
N ASN A 86 5.63 -4.14 -2.32
CA ASN A 86 4.84 -2.96 -1.92
C ASN A 86 5.65 -2.04 -1.02
N ALA A 87 6.43 -2.62 -0.09
CA ALA A 87 7.30 -1.86 0.79
C ALA A 87 8.41 -1.13 0.01
N GLU A 88 9.08 -1.81 -0.92
CA GLU A 88 10.13 -1.20 -1.76
C GLU A 88 9.58 0.01 -2.53
N ILE A 89 8.43 -0.15 -3.19
CA ILE A 89 7.76 0.93 -3.92
C ILE A 89 7.44 2.11 -2.99
N ALA A 90 6.85 1.85 -1.82
CA ALA A 90 6.51 2.89 -0.87
C ALA A 90 7.75 3.61 -0.32
N ILE A 91 8.83 2.88 -0.01
CA ILE A 91 10.10 3.44 0.46
C ILE A 91 10.72 4.34 -0.61
N GLU A 92 10.77 3.89 -1.86
CA GLU A 92 11.34 4.68 -2.97
C GLU A 92 10.58 5.99 -3.13
N LEU A 93 9.26 5.94 -3.25
CA LEU A 93 8.39 7.12 -3.40
C LEU A 93 8.53 8.12 -2.24
N LEU A 94 8.54 7.62 -1.01
CA LEU A 94 8.67 8.47 0.18
C LEU A 94 10.07 9.05 0.36
N THR A 95 11.11 8.29 0.00
CA THR A 95 12.50 8.75 0.05
C THR A 95 12.74 9.83 -1.01
N GLU A 96 12.20 9.69 -2.22
CA GLU A 96 12.23 10.75 -3.25
C GLU A 96 11.50 12.02 -2.79
N ALA A 97 10.43 11.87 -2.00
CA ALA A 97 9.73 12.99 -1.38
C ALA A 97 10.48 13.63 -0.19
N GLY A 98 11.61 13.04 0.23
CA GLY A 98 12.49 13.58 1.28
C GLY A 98 12.18 13.09 2.69
N PHE A 99 11.46 11.98 2.86
CA PHE A 99 11.21 11.34 4.13
C PHE A 99 12.24 10.24 4.42
N HIS A 100 12.51 10.00 5.72
CA HIS A 100 13.27 8.82 6.16
C HIS A 100 12.31 7.70 6.50
N VAL A 101 12.46 6.53 5.86
CA VAL A 101 11.55 5.40 6.03
C VAL A 101 12.30 4.19 6.55
N GLU A 102 11.81 3.61 7.63
CA GLU A 102 12.24 2.32 8.15
C GLU A 102 11.09 1.32 8.04
N ARG A 103 11.38 0.12 7.53
CA ARG A 103 10.36 -0.93 7.33
C ARG A 103 10.39 -1.96 8.45
N VAL A 104 9.19 -2.44 8.79
CA VAL A 104 8.94 -3.67 9.56
C VAL A 104 7.97 -4.56 8.78
N ALA A 105 8.05 -5.88 8.96
CA ALA A 105 7.33 -6.83 8.14
C ALA A 105 5.90 -7.12 8.64
N ASP A 106 5.57 -6.78 9.88
CA ASP A 106 4.23 -6.98 10.44
C ASP A 106 3.94 -6.07 11.63
N GLY A 107 2.71 -6.19 12.17
CA GLY A 107 2.28 -5.40 13.32
C GLY A 107 2.99 -5.75 14.62
N GLN A 108 3.51 -6.96 14.77
CA GLN A 108 4.26 -7.38 15.95
C GLN A 108 5.62 -6.68 15.99
N GLU A 109 6.37 -6.73 14.87
CA GLU A 109 7.64 -6.01 14.73
C GLU A 109 7.43 -4.50 14.90
N CYS A 110 6.33 -3.94 14.36
CA CYS A 110 6.00 -2.54 14.55
C CYS A 110 5.85 -2.17 16.04
N CYS A 111 5.14 -2.98 16.81
CA CYS A 111 4.98 -2.76 18.24
C CYS A 111 6.31 -2.90 19.02
N GLU A 112 7.17 -3.82 18.62
CA GLU A 112 8.50 -4.03 19.22
C GLU A 112 9.40 -2.83 18.91
N GLN A 113 9.48 -2.42 17.66
CA GLN A 113 10.25 -1.26 17.24
C GLN A 113 9.80 0.02 17.98
N MET A 114 8.50 0.22 18.12
CA MET A 114 7.94 1.34 18.87
C MET A 114 8.29 1.30 20.36
N LYS A 115 8.51 0.12 20.95
CA LYS A 115 8.96 0.01 22.37
C LYS A 115 10.44 0.33 22.51
N GLU A 116 11.26 -0.20 21.61
CA GLU A 116 12.73 -0.12 21.67
C GLU A 116 13.27 1.28 21.37
N MET A 117 12.70 1.95 20.36
CA MET A 117 13.18 3.28 19.97
C MET A 117 12.87 4.34 21.03
N ALA A 118 13.70 5.39 21.05
CA ALA A 118 13.48 6.54 21.91
C ALA A 118 12.15 7.25 21.59
N GLU A 119 11.60 7.96 22.55
CA GLU A 119 10.45 8.84 22.35
C GLU A 119 10.77 9.89 21.29
N GLY A 120 9.87 10.03 20.28
CA GLY A 120 10.04 10.99 19.19
C GLY A 120 11.08 10.55 18.13
N TYR A 121 11.52 9.30 18.12
CA TYR A 121 12.36 8.78 17.05
C TYR A 121 11.61 8.68 15.73
N TYR A 122 10.35 8.21 15.76
CA TYR A 122 9.43 8.26 14.63
C TYR A 122 8.41 9.37 14.80
N ASP A 123 8.06 10.04 13.72
CA ASP A 123 7.05 11.08 13.65
C ASP A 123 5.68 10.53 13.25
N LEU A 124 5.65 9.41 12.50
CA LEU A 124 4.45 8.83 11.93
C LEU A 124 4.63 7.33 11.65
N ILE A 125 3.53 6.58 11.69
CA ILE A 125 3.46 5.18 11.26
C ILE A 125 2.54 5.08 10.04
N LEU A 126 3.04 4.46 8.96
CA LEU A 126 2.22 3.93 7.87
C LEU A 126 1.97 2.45 8.15
N MET A 127 0.71 2.07 8.29
CA MET A 127 0.32 0.76 8.79
C MET A 127 -0.57 0.03 7.79
N ASP A 128 -0.07 -1.05 7.18
CA ASP A 128 -0.97 -1.96 6.47
C ASP A 128 -1.94 -2.61 7.45
N ILE A 129 -3.17 -2.78 7.02
CA ILE A 129 -4.19 -3.45 7.82
C ILE A 129 -4.03 -4.96 7.77
N GLN A 130 -3.73 -5.52 6.59
CA GLN A 130 -3.69 -6.95 6.35
C GLN A 130 -2.27 -7.49 6.40
N MET A 131 -1.79 -7.83 7.58
CA MET A 131 -0.47 -8.42 7.81
C MET A 131 -0.58 -9.73 8.61
N PRO A 132 0.39 -10.65 8.46
CA PRO A 132 0.48 -11.86 9.26
C PRO A 132 0.80 -11.54 10.73
N ASN A 133 0.76 -12.55 11.59
CA ASN A 133 1.05 -12.52 13.02
C ASN A 133 0.18 -11.53 13.80
N LEU A 134 0.32 -10.23 13.56
CA LEU A 134 -0.48 -9.17 14.17
C LEU A 134 -0.91 -8.16 13.09
N ASN A 135 -2.22 -8.07 12.85
CA ASN A 135 -2.79 -7.15 11.87
C ASN A 135 -2.67 -5.67 12.34
N GLY A 136 -2.86 -4.74 11.39
CA GLY A 136 -2.69 -3.30 11.67
C GLY A 136 -3.64 -2.74 12.72
N TYR A 137 -4.86 -3.27 12.83
CA TYR A 137 -5.82 -2.84 13.87
C TYR A 137 -5.37 -3.24 15.27
N GLU A 138 -4.93 -4.48 15.42
CA GLU A 138 -4.43 -5.00 16.70
C GLU A 138 -3.12 -4.33 17.11
N ALA A 139 -2.22 -4.09 16.15
CA ALA A 139 -1.00 -3.34 16.37
C ALA A 139 -1.29 -1.91 16.85
N THR A 140 -2.21 -1.21 16.17
CA THR A 140 -2.65 0.13 16.58
C THR A 140 -3.19 0.13 18.01
N LYS A 141 -4.05 -0.82 18.36
CA LYS A 141 -4.58 -0.93 19.72
C LYS A 141 -3.48 -1.10 20.76
N LYS A 142 -2.48 -1.95 20.48
CA LYS A 142 -1.32 -2.14 21.39
C LYS A 142 -0.48 -0.87 21.52
N ILE A 143 -0.24 -0.16 20.40
CA ILE A 143 0.50 1.11 20.43
C ILE A 143 -0.25 2.16 21.23
N ARG A 144 -1.57 2.29 21.07
CA ARG A 144 -2.42 3.23 21.83
C ARG A 144 -2.49 2.92 23.34
N GLN A 145 -2.13 1.70 23.73
CA GLN A 145 -2.09 1.26 25.14
C GLN A 145 -0.69 1.33 25.75
N MET A 146 0.31 1.88 25.08
CA MET A 146 1.64 2.07 25.64
C MET A 146 1.62 3.09 26.78
N ASP A 147 2.41 2.85 27.84
CA ASP A 147 2.53 3.75 28.99
C ASP A 147 3.07 5.13 28.61
N ASN A 148 3.95 5.18 27.64
CA ASN A 148 4.48 6.43 27.11
C ASN A 148 3.45 7.11 26.22
N GLN A 149 2.89 8.23 26.70
CA GLN A 149 1.83 8.99 26.05
C GLN A 149 2.22 9.52 24.65
N LYS A 150 3.48 9.91 24.44
CA LYS A 150 3.93 10.40 23.13
C LYS A 150 3.99 9.26 22.10
N LYS A 151 4.49 8.09 22.51
CA LYS A 151 4.45 6.89 21.66
C LYS A 151 3.01 6.45 21.40
N ALA A 152 2.15 6.47 22.41
CA ALA A 152 0.75 6.10 22.29
C ALA A 152 -0.05 7.06 21.38
N SER A 153 0.35 8.33 21.29
CA SER A 153 -0.32 9.35 20.46
C SER A 153 0.27 9.56 19.09
N ILE A 154 1.31 8.80 18.70
CA ILE A 154 1.95 8.92 17.37
C ILE A 154 0.89 8.84 16.26
N PRO A 155 0.94 9.68 15.24
CA PRO A 155 0.06 9.57 14.10
C PRO A 155 0.19 8.20 13.41
N ILE A 156 -0.92 7.53 13.16
CA ILE A 156 -0.98 6.25 12.44
C ILE A 156 -1.91 6.44 11.25
N ILE A 157 -1.39 6.24 10.05
CA ILE A 157 -2.12 6.25 8.78
C ILE A 157 -2.28 4.82 8.31
N ALA A 158 -3.53 4.36 8.16
CA ALA A 158 -3.82 3.05 7.62
C ALA A 158 -3.59 2.99 6.12
N MET A 159 -3.00 1.91 5.64
CA MET A 159 -2.98 1.52 4.23
C MET A 159 -3.92 0.33 4.05
N THR A 160 -4.91 0.43 3.19
CA THR A 160 -5.97 -0.57 3.05
C THR A 160 -6.24 -0.93 1.59
N ALA A 161 -6.52 -2.20 1.33
CA ALA A 161 -6.94 -2.65 -0.01
C ALA A 161 -8.33 -2.14 -0.40
N ASN A 162 -9.15 -1.69 0.57
CA ASN A 162 -10.51 -1.24 0.35
C ASN A 162 -10.71 0.22 0.77
N ALA A 163 -11.37 1.00 -0.09
CA ALA A 163 -11.71 2.41 0.16
C ALA A 163 -13.15 2.60 0.68
N PHE A 164 -13.83 1.52 1.13
CA PHE A 164 -15.24 1.58 1.54
C PHE A 164 -15.44 2.37 2.84
N ALA A 165 -16.63 2.96 2.98
CA ALA A 165 -16.98 3.77 4.15
C ALA A 165 -16.89 3.02 5.48
N GLU A 166 -17.13 1.69 5.47
CA GLU A 166 -17.02 0.81 6.64
C GLU A 166 -15.59 0.70 7.17
N ASP A 167 -14.59 0.65 6.26
CA ASP A 167 -13.17 0.60 6.63
C ASP A 167 -12.71 1.92 7.26
N LYS A 168 -13.24 3.05 6.77
CA LYS A 168 -12.98 4.38 7.36
C LYS A 168 -13.46 4.48 8.81
N GLU A 169 -14.65 3.96 9.08
CA GLU A 169 -15.20 3.99 10.42
C GLU A 169 -14.43 3.07 11.36
N MET A 170 -14.04 1.88 10.88
CA MET A 170 -13.23 0.92 11.65
C MET A 170 -11.84 1.50 11.99
N THR A 171 -11.13 2.07 11.00
CA THR A 171 -9.83 2.73 11.20
C THR A 171 -9.89 3.78 12.30
N ARG A 172 -10.92 4.63 12.25
CA ARG A 172 -11.13 5.67 13.27
C ARG A 172 -11.46 5.08 14.65
N LYS A 173 -12.31 4.05 14.72
CA LYS A 173 -12.63 3.35 15.98
C LYS A 173 -11.42 2.70 16.63
N MET A 174 -10.48 2.21 15.82
CA MET A 174 -9.23 1.62 16.31
C MET A 174 -8.18 2.66 16.73
N GLY A 175 -8.47 3.96 16.55
CA GLY A 175 -7.58 5.04 16.98
C GLY A 175 -6.52 5.43 15.95
N MET A 176 -6.70 5.07 14.67
CA MET A 176 -5.87 5.57 13.58
C MET A 176 -6.31 6.99 13.17
N ASN A 177 -5.39 7.78 12.63
CA ASN A 177 -5.59 9.19 12.32
C ASN A 177 -6.13 9.43 10.92
N ALA A 178 -5.71 8.60 9.95
CA ALA A 178 -6.16 8.67 8.56
C ALA A 178 -6.10 7.27 7.91
N HIS A 179 -6.55 7.19 6.66
CA HIS A 179 -6.43 5.99 5.84
C HIS A 179 -6.15 6.38 4.40
N ILE A 180 -5.43 5.52 3.68
CA ILE A 180 -5.09 5.61 2.27
C ILE A 180 -5.41 4.27 1.62
N ALA A 181 -6.11 4.30 0.49
CA ALA A 181 -6.41 3.09 -0.26
C ALA A 181 -5.21 2.66 -1.11
N LYS A 182 -4.99 1.37 -1.23
CA LYS A 182 -4.09 0.77 -2.22
C LYS A 182 -4.86 0.58 -3.55
N PRO A 183 -4.27 0.85 -4.75
CA PRO A 183 -2.90 1.28 -4.95
C PRO A 183 -2.66 2.72 -4.45
N ILE A 184 -1.45 2.96 -3.94
CA ILE A 184 -1.10 4.22 -3.28
C ILE A 184 -1.09 5.36 -4.29
N ASP A 185 -1.92 6.38 -4.04
CA ASP A 185 -1.81 7.68 -4.68
C ASP A 185 -0.73 8.50 -3.94
N VAL A 186 0.36 8.81 -4.64
CA VAL A 186 1.55 9.43 -4.05
C VAL A 186 1.27 10.84 -3.54
N GLU A 187 0.51 11.64 -4.28
CA GLU A 187 0.18 13.01 -3.89
C GLU A 187 -0.71 13.02 -2.64
N LEU A 188 -1.69 12.13 -2.59
CA LEU A 188 -2.56 11.96 -1.43
C LEU A 188 -1.77 11.46 -0.22
N LEU A 189 -0.82 10.53 -0.40
CA LEU A 189 0.03 10.01 0.67
C LEU A 189 0.88 11.14 1.27
N ILE A 190 1.62 11.88 0.44
CA ILE A 190 2.49 12.98 0.87
C ILE A 190 1.68 14.06 1.59
N SER A 191 0.58 14.52 0.99
CA SER A 191 -0.27 15.55 1.61
C SER A 191 -0.89 15.09 2.94
N THR A 192 -1.18 13.80 3.06
CA THR A 192 -1.69 13.22 4.30
C THR A 192 -0.60 13.17 5.38
N ILE A 193 0.63 12.76 5.02
CA ILE A 193 1.77 12.77 5.95
C ILE A 193 2.03 14.18 6.46
N GLU A 194 2.16 15.16 5.56
CA GLU A 194 2.41 16.57 5.90
C GLU A 194 1.34 17.20 6.81
N LYS A 195 0.12 16.69 6.76
CA LYS A 195 -0.98 17.14 7.62
C LYS A 195 -0.81 16.69 9.07
N TYR A 196 -0.12 15.57 9.30
CA TYR A 196 -0.03 14.95 10.62
C TYR A 196 1.36 15.08 11.26
N THR A 197 2.35 15.59 10.54
CA THR A 197 3.71 15.87 11.00
C THR A 197 4.03 17.36 10.97
#